data_30b7aef9e277d4cd7372feb8427779db
#
_entry.id   30b7aef9e277d4cd7372feb8427779db
#
_cell.length_a   1.000
_cell.length_b   1.000
_cell.length_c   1.000
_cell.angle_alpha   90.00
_cell.angle_beta   90.00
_cell.angle_gamma   90.00
#
_symmetry.space_group_name_H-M   'P 1'
#
loop_
_entity.id
_entity.type
_entity.pdbx_description
1 polymer ?
#
loop_
_entity_poly.entity_id
_entity_poly.type
_entity_poly.pdbx_seq_one_letter_code
_entity_poly.pdbx_strand_id
1 'polypeptide(L)'
;MRYLCCTLELAPAEPTREIFVAALSELGFESFEETESGLKAYIQEPLWNKDAFQAMPYLNNPGWEVSWRTDWVEPQNWNAEWEKEY
;
A
#
# COMPACT_ATOMS: atom_id res chain seq x y z
N MET A 1 15.84 4.49 -6.87
CA MET A 1 14.51 3.93 -7.13
C MET A 1 13.57 4.22 -5.98
N ARG A 2 12.38 4.67 -6.28
CA ARG A 2 11.40 5.01 -5.26
C ARG A 2 10.45 3.85 -5.00
N TYR A 3 9.86 3.86 -3.83
CA TYR A 3 8.76 2.96 -3.51
C TYR A 3 7.48 3.76 -3.41
N LEU A 4 6.38 3.13 -3.79
CA LEU A 4 5.07 3.71 -3.57
C LEU A 4 4.48 3.07 -2.34
N CYS A 5 4.01 3.88 -1.41
CA CYS A 5 3.30 3.41 -0.25
C CYS A 5 1.82 3.59 -0.50
N CYS A 6 1.08 2.51 -0.52
CA CYS A 6 -0.37 2.55 -0.67
C CYS A 6 -1.01 2.29 0.68
N THR A 7 -1.71 3.27 1.21
CA THR A 7 -2.40 3.15 2.48
C THR A 7 -3.86 2.85 2.22
N LEU A 8 -4.35 1.74 2.76
CA LEU A 8 -5.73 1.34 2.59
C LEU A 8 -6.45 1.36 3.92
N GLU A 9 -7.68 1.85 3.90
CA GLU A 9 -8.56 1.78 5.04
C GLU A 9 -9.72 0.87 4.65
N LEU A 10 -9.95 -0.13 5.47
CA LEU A 10 -10.84 -1.23 5.13
C LEU A 10 -11.90 -1.40 6.20
N ALA A 11 -13.13 -1.55 5.79
CA ALA A 11 -14.22 -1.84 6.70
C ALA A 11 -15.10 -2.91 6.08
N PRO A 12 -15.17 -4.09 6.67
CA PRO A 12 -14.47 -4.50 7.90
C PRO A 12 -12.99 -4.73 7.69
N ALA A 13 -12.18 -4.51 8.71
CA ALA A 13 -10.75 -4.72 8.57
C ALA A 13 -10.39 -6.18 8.37
N GLU A 14 -11.15 -7.07 8.98
CA GLU A 14 -10.96 -8.51 8.84
C GLU A 14 -12.24 -9.13 8.28
N PRO A 15 -12.17 -10.04 7.36
CA PRO A 15 -10.99 -10.66 6.73
C PRO A 15 -10.46 -9.88 5.53
N THR A 16 -10.98 -8.69 5.31
CA THR A 16 -10.63 -7.88 4.14
C THR A 16 -9.13 -7.66 4.01
N ARG A 17 -8.46 -7.42 5.14
CA ARG A 17 -7.02 -7.21 5.14
C ARG A 17 -6.26 -8.37 4.51
N GLU A 18 -6.59 -9.59 4.88
CA GLU A 18 -5.92 -10.76 4.32
C GLU A 18 -6.15 -10.90 2.83
N ILE A 19 -7.36 -10.59 2.40
CA ILE A 19 -7.69 -10.67 0.99
C ILE A 19 -6.88 -9.66 0.19
N PHE A 20 -6.74 -8.45 0.72
CA PHE A 20 -5.95 -7.44 0.04
C PHE A 20 -4.46 -7.76 0.03
N VAL A 21 -3.94 -8.36 1.09
CA VAL A 21 -2.54 -8.77 1.09
C VAL A 21 -2.29 -9.74 -0.06
N ALA A 22 -3.15 -10.72 -0.24
CA ALA A 22 -2.98 -11.67 -1.32
C ALA A 22 -3.10 -11.01 -2.69
N ALA A 23 -4.11 -10.15 -2.85
CA ALA A 23 -4.33 -9.50 -4.14
C ALA A 23 -3.19 -8.55 -4.49
N LEU A 24 -2.72 -7.79 -3.53
CA LEU A 24 -1.64 -6.84 -3.78
C LEU A 24 -0.31 -7.54 -4.05
N SER A 25 -0.09 -8.68 -3.41
CA SER A 25 1.10 -9.48 -3.69
C SER A 25 1.17 -9.86 -5.15
N GLU A 26 0.03 -10.16 -5.75
CA GLU A 26 -0.01 -10.53 -7.16
C GLU A 26 0.30 -9.36 -8.06
N LEU A 27 0.10 -8.15 -7.59
CA LEU A 27 0.41 -6.95 -8.36
C LEU A 27 1.86 -6.52 -8.24
N GLY A 28 2.62 -7.18 -7.37
CA GLY A 28 4.02 -6.85 -7.20
C GLY A 28 4.37 -6.14 -5.90
N PHE A 29 3.40 -5.93 -5.03
CA PHE A 29 3.70 -5.36 -3.72
C PHE A 29 4.52 -6.34 -2.91
N GLU A 30 5.52 -5.84 -2.24
CA GLU A 30 6.47 -6.72 -1.58
C GLU A 30 6.51 -6.59 -0.06
N SER A 31 5.94 -5.55 0.51
CA SER A 31 5.93 -5.35 1.95
C SER A 31 4.57 -4.88 2.40
N PHE A 32 4.15 -5.34 3.56
CA PHE A 32 2.84 -4.99 4.10
C PHE A 32 2.97 -4.67 5.58
N GLU A 33 2.22 -3.67 6.03
CA GLU A 33 2.20 -3.29 7.42
C GLU A 33 0.74 -3.12 7.84
N GLU A 34 0.33 -3.83 8.85
CA GLU A 34 -1.06 -3.72 9.33
C GLU A 34 -1.25 -2.45 10.14
N THR A 35 -2.39 -1.81 9.92
CA THR A 35 -2.78 -0.64 10.69
C THR A 35 -4.11 -0.92 11.36
N GLU A 36 -4.53 -0.05 12.26
CA GLU A 36 -5.79 -0.25 12.96
C GLU A 36 -6.98 -0.36 12.01
N SER A 37 -7.01 0.44 10.98
CA SER A 37 -8.15 0.49 10.08
C SER A 37 -7.90 -0.18 8.74
N GLY A 38 -6.71 -0.76 8.53
CA GLY A 38 -6.43 -1.39 7.26
C GLY A 38 -4.99 -1.84 7.15
N LEU A 39 -4.32 -1.40 6.10
CA LEU A 39 -2.94 -1.79 5.91
C LEU A 39 -2.20 -0.79 5.02
N LYS A 40 -0.88 -0.85 5.09
CA LYS A 40 0.00 -0.14 4.17
C LYS A 40 0.74 -1.17 3.35
N ALA A 41 0.90 -0.92 2.07
CA ALA A 41 1.61 -1.82 1.19
C ALA A 41 2.62 -1.03 0.37
N TYR A 42 3.74 -1.65 0.07
CA TYR A 42 4.84 -1.00 -0.61
C TYR A 42 5.18 -1.72 -1.90
N ILE A 43 5.37 -0.97 -2.97
CA ILE A 43 5.72 -1.52 -4.27
C ILE A 43 6.80 -0.65 -4.89
N GLN A 44 7.72 -1.27 -5.62
CA GLN A 44 8.76 -0.53 -6.32
C GLN A 44 8.17 0.25 -7.48
N GLU A 45 8.68 1.44 -7.71
CA GLU A 45 8.16 2.33 -8.74
C GLU A 45 7.96 1.65 -10.09
N PRO A 46 8.94 0.92 -10.63
CA PRO A 46 8.75 0.33 -11.96
C PRO A 46 7.67 -0.74 -12.02
N LEU A 47 7.29 -1.29 -10.90
CA LEU A 47 6.24 -2.32 -10.86
C LEU A 47 4.85 -1.74 -10.64
N TRP A 48 4.77 -0.48 -10.28
CA TRP A 48 3.50 0.17 -10.00
C TRP A 48 2.67 0.32 -11.27
N ASN A 49 1.45 -0.19 -11.22
CA ASN A 49 0.52 -0.08 -12.34
C ASN A 49 -0.83 0.35 -11.77
N LYS A 50 -1.14 1.62 -11.90
CA LYS A 50 -2.36 2.18 -11.35
C LYS A 50 -3.61 1.53 -11.94
N ASP A 51 -3.58 1.25 -13.23
CA ASP A 51 -4.74 0.65 -13.89
C ASP A 51 -5.01 -0.75 -13.36
N ALA A 52 -3.95 -1.54 -13.16
CA ALA A 52 -4.12 -2.87 -12.61
C ALA A 52 -4.65 -2.81 -11.19
N PHE A 53 -4.16 -1.85 -10.41
CA PHE A 53 -4.63 -1.66 -9.05
C PHE A 53 -6.12 -1.31 -9.02
N GLN A 54 -6.53 -0.35 -9.84
CA GLN A 54 -7.92 0.09 -9.87
C GLN A 54 -8.85 -0.97 -10.47
N ALA A 55 -8.30 -1.90 -11.23
CA ALA A 55 -9.09 -2.97 -11.82
C ALA A 55 -9.40 -4.09 -10.84
N MET A 56 -8.81 -4.07 -9.65
CA MET A 56 -9.09 -5.12 -8.66
C MET A 56 -10.56 -5.09 -8.27
N PRO A 57 -11.26 -6.23 -8.35
CA PRO A 57 -12.68 -6.25 -8.00
C PRO A 57 -12.93 -5.94 -6.53
N TYR A 58 -11.95 -6.16 -5.68
CA TYR A 58 -12.12 -5.92 -4.25
C TYR A 58 -12.30 -4.45 -3.90
N LEU A 59 -11.77 -3.56 -4.71
CA LEU A 59 -11.94 -2.13 -4.46
C LEU A 59 -13.39 -1.68 -4.61
N ASN A 60 -14.16 -2.42 -5.36
CA ASN A 60 -15.54 -2.06 -5.66
C ASN A 60 -16.54 -3.05 -5.09
N ASN A 61 -16.14 -3.83 -4.11
CA ASN A 61 -17.04 -4.80 -3.48
C ASN A 61 -18.10 -4.07 -2.68
N PRO A 62 -19.38 -4.27 -3.00
CA PRO A 62 -20.46 -3.51 -2.35
C PRO A 62 -20.60 -3.79 -0.86
N GLY A 63 -20.06 -4.91 -0.38
CA GLY A 63 -20.14 -5.23 1.04
C GLY A 63 -18.98 -4.63 1.86
N TRP A 64 -18.06 -3.95 1.21
CA TRP A 64 -16.88 -3.41 1.89
C TRP A 64 -16.79 -1.91 1.64
N GLU A 65 -16.27 -1.22 2.65
CA GLU A 65 -15.90 0.17 2.47
C GLU A 65 -14.38 0.22 2.38
N VAL A 66 -13.89 0.61 1.21
CA VAL A 66 -12.45 0.65 0.95
C VAL A 66 -12.07 2.03 0.47
N SER A 67 -11.14 2.65 1.17
CA SER A 67 -10.53 3.88 0.67
C SER A 67 -9.03 3.69 0.66
N TRP A 68 -8.36 4.44 -0.21
CA TRP A 68 -6.92 4.26 -0.38
C TRP A 68 -6.28 5.55 -0.83
N ARG A 69 -5.00 5.66 -0.54
CA ARG A 69 -4.20 6.77 -1.03
C ARG A 69 -2.79 6.28 -1.26
N THR A 70 -2.04 7.02 -2.05
CA THR A 70 -0.68 6.64 -2.37
C THR A 70 0.26 7.80 -2.09
N ASP A 71 1.46 7.46 -1.65
CA ASP A 71 2.52 8.41 -1.40
C ASP A 71 3.83 7.82 -1.87
N TRP A 72 4.71 8.66 -2.41
CA TRP A 72 6.03 8.21 -2.81
C TRP A 72 6.96 8.22 -1.62
N VAL A 73 7.76 7.17 -1.51
CA VAL A 73 8.75 7.05 -0.44
C VAL A 73 10.13 6.99 -1.09
N GLU A 74 10.97 7.94 -0.76
CA GLU A 74 12.32 7.96 -1.28
C GLU A 74 13.17 6.90 -0.57
N PRO A 75 13.97 6.15 -1.31
CA PRO A 75 14.66 5.00 -0.74
C PRO A 75 15.80 5.34 0.18
N GLN A 76 16.13 6.61 0.39
CA GLN A 76 17.27 6.85 1.20
C GLN A 76 17.17 8.20 1.82
N ASN A 77 18.11 8.66 2.48
CA ASN A 77 18.13 9.90 3.21
C ASN A 77 18.18 9.73 4.69
N TRP A 78 18.29 8.49 5.12
CA TRP A 78 18.43 8.26 6.54
C TRP A 78 19.65 9.01 7.08
N ASN A 79 20.75 8.92 6.34
CA ASN A 79 21.96 9.61 6.77
C ASN A 79 21.82 11.11 6.72
N ALA A 80 21.15 11.60 5.70
CA ALA A 80 20.96 13.04 5.58
C ALA A 80 20.12 13.59 6.71
N GLU A 81 19.12 12.86 7.12
CA GLU A 81 18.28 13.28 8.23
C GLU A 81 19.03 13.26 9.53
N TRP A 82 19.89 12.26 9.72
CA TRP A 82 20.72 12.19 10.89
C TRP A 82 21.64 13.40 10.99
N GLU A 83 22.23 13.76 9.88
CA GLU A 83 23.14 14.88 9.86
C GLU A 83 22.45 16.20 10.16
N LYS A 84 21.22 16.33 9.76
CA LYS A 84 20.48 17.55 10.02
C LYS A 84 20.18 17.77 11.49
N GLU A 85 20.09 16.71 12.22
CA GLU A 85 19.77 16.81 13.63
C GLU A 85 20.96 17.14 14.50
N TYR A 86 22.13 17.06 13.95
CA TYR A 86 23.37 17.39 14.64
C TYR A 86 24.02 18.60 14.03
#